data_4f8eb5ef12ade7440e74570c04733735
#
_entry.id   4f8eb5ef12ade7440e74570c04733735
#
_cell.length_a   1.000
_cell.length_b   1.000
_cell.length_c   1.000
_cell.angle_alpha   90.00
_cell.angle_beta   90.00
_cell.angle_gamma   90.00
#
_symmetry.space_group_name_H-M   'P 1'
#
loop_
_entity.id
_entity.type
_entity.pdbx_description
1 polymer ?
#
loop_
_entity_poly.entity_id
_entity_poly.type
_entity_poly.pdbx_seq_one_letter_code
_entity_poly.pdbx_strand_id
1 'polypeptide(L)'
;LPFVISEEPTYEGLVKSLEQGQPSQGLFSDEGGRFIGGHGMNSDNALKTASGLSGLWDGKPISRMRAGDGSSLLVGRRLSLHLMVQPNIAQMILSNSMLIEQGLLSRCLCVYPKSTAGTRKYKSIDLTESQPMRAYRDKISEILHTPYTTGNTENELQLHQVELDSDAKIIWRVF
;
A
#
# COMPACT_ATOMS: atom_id res chain seq x y z
N LEU A 1 -4.15 12.38 -15.75
CA LEU A 1 -4.58 11.42 -14.71
C LEU A 1 -3.84 11.77 -13.43
N PRO A 2 -4.50 11.83 -12.28
CA PRO A 2 -3.80 12.03 -11.02
C PRO A 2 -2.83 10.87 -10.78
N PHE A 3 -1.64 11.18 -10.26
CA PHE A 3 -0.67 10.16 -9.88
C PHE A 3 -1.14 9.47 -8.60
N VAL A 4 -1.58 8.22 -8.71
CA VAL A 4 -2.16 7.46 -7.59
C VAL A 4 -1.38 6.22 -7.22
N ILE A 5 -0.39 5.82 -8.04
CA ILE A 5 0.41 4.61 -7.84
C ILE A 5 1.89 4.97 -7.87
N SER A 6 2.65 4.44 -6.93
CA SER A 6 4.12 4.54 -6.83
C SER A 6 4.73 3.15 -6.69
N GLU A 7 5.91 2.93 -7.25
CA GLU A 7 6.62 1.64 -7.17
C GLU A 7 7.77 1.65 -6.19
N GLU A 8 8.49 2.78 -6.10
CA GLU A 8 9.71 2.90 -5.29
C GLU A 8 9.84 4.30 -4.66
N PRO A 9 8.88 4.75 -3.83
CA PRO A 9 8.99 6.06 -3.21
C PRO A 9 9.96 6.06 -2.04
N THR A 10 10.62 7.21 -1.80
CA THR A 10 11.10 7.53 -0.47
C THR A 10 9.92 7.97 0.40
N TYR A 11 10.04 7.88 1.72
CA TYR A 11 8.98 8.33 2.61
C TYR A 11 8.65 9.82 2.42
N GLU A 12 9.66 10.66 2.25
CA GLU A 12 9.47 12.08 1.96
C GLU A 12 8.75 12.33 0.64
N GLY A 13 9.12 11.59 -0.40
CA GLY A 13 8.46 11.65 -1.70
C GLY A 13 6.99 11.25 -1.61
N LEU A 14 6.70 10.17 -0.86
CA LEU A 14 5.35 9.72 -0.60
C LEU A 14 4.53 10.77 0.15
N VAL A 15 5.07 11.36 1.22
CA VAL A 15 4.38 12.42 1.97
C VAL A 15 4.12 13.64 1.10
N LYS A 16 5.09 14.06 0.27
CA LYS A 16 4.91 15.15 -0.68
C LYS A 16 3.83 14.84 -1.71
N SER A 17 3.79 13.61 -2.20
CA SER A 17 2.75 13.16 -3.14
C SER A 17 1.36 13.17 -2.49
N LEU A 18 1.23 12.75 -1.22
CA LEU A 18 -0.02 12.82 -0.46
C LEU A 18 -0.45 14.25 -0.11
N GLU A 19 0.50 15.18 -0.02
CA GLU A 19 0.22 16.61 0.22
C GLU A 19 -0.30 17.30 -1.03
N GLN A 20 0.32 17.05 -2.18
CA GLN A 20 0.05 17.76 -3.45
C GLN A 20 -0.91 17.02 -4.37
N GLY A 21 -1.10 15.72 -4.16
CA GLY A 21 -1.89 14.83 -5.02
C GLY A 21 -3.15 14.29 -4.35
N GLN A 22 -3.48 13.06 -4.70
CA GLN A 22 -4.66 12.40 -4.16
C GLN A 22 -4.44 11.97 -2.69
N PRO A 23 -5.47 12.06 -1.84
CA PRO A 23 -5.37 11.69 -0.42
C PRO A 23 -5.28 10.18 -0.20
N SER A 24 -5.65 9.38 -1.20
CA SER A 24 -5.52 7.92 -1.23
C SER A 24 -4.57 7.52 -2.34
N GLN A 25 -3.52 6.79 -2.01
CA GLN A 25 -2.52 6.34 -2.96
C GLN A 25 -2.18 4.87 -2.75
N GLY A 26 -1.56 4.26 -3.74
CA GLY A 26 -1.06 2.89 -3.70
C GLY A 26 0.46 2.84 -3.91
N LEU A 27 1.13 2.03 -3.11
CA LEU A 27 2.48 1.57 -3.38
C LEU A 27 2.37 0.13 -3.88
N PHE A 28 2.46 -0.03 -5.21
CA PHE A 28 2.32 -1.31 -5.87
C PHE A 28 3.59 -1.63 -6.64
N SER A 29 4.20 -2.77 -6.37
CA SER A 29 5.38 -3.22 -7.09
C SER A 29 5.31 -4.72 -7.36
N ASP A 30 5.52 -5.10 -8.62
CA ASP A 30 5.71 -6.48 -9.05
C ASP A 30 7.15 -6.96 -8.79
N GLU A 31 8.08 -6.02 -8.59
CA GLU A 31 9.44 -6.24 -8.14
C GLU A 31 9.70 -5.57 -6.78
N GLY A 32 8.95 -5.97 -5.76
CA GLY A 32 9.03 -5.35 -4.43
C GLY A 32 10.43 -5.38 -3.79
N GLY A 33 11.34 -6.21 -4.31
CA GLY A 33 12.76 -6.15 -3.96
C GLY A 33 13.41 -4.80 -4.26
N ARG A 34 12.93 -4.06 -5.26
CA ARG A 34 13.42 -2.71 -5.59
C ARG A 34 13.05 -1.72 -4.49
N PHE A 35 11.82 -1.76 -4.00
CA PHE A 35 11.41 -0.91 -2.87
C PHE A 35 12.19 -1.26 -1.61
N ILE A 36 12.34 -2.55 -1.29
CA ILE A 36 13.05 -3.02 -0.09
C ILE A 36 14.57 -2.73 -0.16
N GLY A 37 15.18 -2.89 -1.34
CA GLY A 37 16.59 -2.56 -1.58
C GLY A 37 16.85 -1.10 -1.92
N GLY A 38 15.78 -0.31 -2.11
CA GLY A 38 15.87 1.07 -2.53
C GLY A 38 16.23 2.04 -1.41
N HIS A 39 16.37 3.31 -1.78
CA HIS A 39 16.84 4.36 -0.85
C HIS A 39 15.90 4.55 0.36
N GLY A 40 14.59 4.33 0.18
CA GLY A 40 13.60 4.47 1.25
C GLY A 40 13.72 3.42 2.36
N MET A 41 14.32 2.27 2.06
CA MET A 41 14.45 1.13 2.98
C MET A 41 15.92 0.75 3.27
N ASN A 42 16.89 1.60 2.92
CA ASN A 42 18.28 1.42 3.33
C ASN A 42 18.43 1.58 4.86
N SER A 43 19.60 1.22 5.42
CA SER A 43 19.86 1.24 6.86
C SER A 43 19.51 2.56 7.55
N ASP A 44 19.66 3.69 6.86
CA ASP A 44 19.48 5.02 7.44
C ASP A 44 18.01 5.47 7.41
N ASN A 45 17.23 4.97 6.47
CA ASN A 45 15.85 5.41 6.22
C ASN A 45 14.78 4.38 6.59
N ALA A 46 15.16 3.11 6.71
CA ALA A 46 14.21 2.00 6.91
C ALA A 46 13.32 2.19 8.15
N LEU A 47 13.88 2.59 9.27
CA LEU A 47 13.15 2.85 10.51
C LEU A 47 12.10 3.95 10.32
N LYS A 48 12.48 5.05 9.68
CA LYS A 48 11.59 6.18 9.39
C LYS A 48 10.48 5.78 8.43
N THR A 49 10.82 5.05 7.37
CA THR A 49 9.86 4.57 6.38
C THR A 49 8.88 3.57 7.02
N ALA A 50 9.37 2.58 7.77
CA ALA A 50 8.53 1.61 8.45
C ALA A 50 7.56 2.27 9.47
N SER A 51 8.06 3.20 10.27
CA SER A 51 7.24 3.97 11.22
C SER A 51 6.20 4.83 10.50
N GLY A 52 6.58 5.49 9.41
CA GLY A 52 5.68 6.31 8.61
C GLY A 52 4.58 5.50 7.93
N LEU A 53 4.91 4.35 7.34
CA LEU A 53 3.94 3.42 6.75
C LEU A 53 2.97 2.87 7.79
N SER A 54 3.48 2.50 8.97
CA SER A 54 2.65 2.06 10.11
C SER A 54 1.69 3.18 10.57
N GLY A 55 2.17 4.43 10.62
CA GLY A 55 1.33 5.59 10.94
C GLY A 55 0.21 5.82 9.93
N LEU A 56 0.50 5.65 8.62
CA LEU A 56 -0.50 5.72 7.57
C LEU A 56 -1.55 4.60 7.66
N TRP A 57 -1.14 3.39 8.01
CA TRP A 57 -2.05 2.28 8.30
C TRP A 57 -2.98 2.62 9.47
N ASP A 58 -2.43 3.14 10.55
CA ASP A 58 -3.20 3.53 11.74
C ASP A 58 -4.08 4.77 11.51
N GLY A 59 -3.96 5.43 10.36
CA GLY A 59 -4.70 6.66 10.05
C GLY A 59 -4.25 7.87 10.82
N LYS A 60 -3.04 7.85 11.36
CA LYS A 60 -2.48 8.98 12.10
C LYS A 60 -2.24 10.18 11.17
N PRO A 61 -2.50 11.41 11.62
CA PRO A 61 -2.11 12.59 10.88
C PRO A 61 -0.60 12.64 10.64
N ILE A 62 -0.20 13.09 9.44
CA ILE A 62 1.21 13.32 9.13
C ILE A 62 1.52 14.78 9.48
N SER A 63 2.34 14.98 10.49
CA SER A 63 2.84 16.32 10.86
C SER A 63 4.26 16.50 10.33
N ARG A 64 4.49 17.58 9.59
CA ARG A 64 5.81 17.98 9.09
C ARG A 64 6.10 19.42 9.50
N MET A 65 7.31 19.62 9.97
CA MET A 65 7.86 20.94 10.22
C MET A 65 9.25 21.01 9.58
N ARG A 66 9.46 21.91 8.63
CA ARG A 66 10.76 22.11 7.97
C ARG A 66 11.09 23.60 7.94
N ALA A 67 12.35 23.92 8.16
CA ALA A 67 12.83 25.30 8.25
C ALA A 67 12.59 26.14 6.99
N GLY A 68 12.47 25.50 5.80
CA GLY A 68 12.24 26.20 4.53
C GLY A 68 10.82 26.12 3.99
N ASP A 69 10.07 25.06 4.33
CA ASP A 69 8.76 24.76 3.74
C ASP A 69 7.58 25.06 4.69
N GLY A 70 7.87 25.53 5.91
CA GLY A 70 6.84 25.77 6.92
C GLY A 70 6.37 24.47 7.61
N SER A 71 5.16 24.54 8.20
CA SER A 71 4.52 23.41 8.85
C SER A 71 3.29 22.94 8.06
N SER A 72 3.14 21.62 7.88
CA SER A 72 1.94 21.03 7.30
C SER A 72 1.42 19.91 8.19
N LEU A 73 0.08 19.79 8.26
CA LEU A 73 -0.64 18.74 8.93
C LEU A 73 -1.59 18.10 7.93
N LEU A 74 -1.30 16.84 7.55
CA LEU A 74 -2.11 16.09 6.60
C LEU A 74 -2.98 15.11 7.37
N VAL A 75 -4.29 15.34 7.34
CA VAL A 75 -5.30 14.48 7.97
C VAL A 75 -6.02 13.66 6.91
N GLY A 76 -6.50 12.47 7.27
CA GLY A 76 -7.31 11.64 6.37
C GLY A 76 -6.54 11.12 5.16
N ARG A 77 -5.27 10.77 5.31
CA ARG A 77 -4.46 10.17 4.23
C ARG A 77 -4.46 8.66 4.34
N ARG A 78 -4.47 7.97 3.20
CA ARG A 78 -4.44 6.51 3.12
C ARG A 78 -3.44 6.02 2.10
N LEU A 79 -2.81 4.90 2.44
CA LEU A 79 -1.89 4.18 1.57
C LEU A 79 -2.25 2.70 1.55
N SER A 80 -2.40 2.13 0.37
CA SER A 80 -2.42 0.69 0.16
C SER A 80 -1.04 0.21 -0.25
N LEU A 81 -0.56 -0.87 0.35
CA LEU A 81 0.74 -1.47 0.05
C LEU A 81 0.55 -2.86 -0.55
N HIS A 82 1.12 -3.08 -1.73
CA HIS A 82 1.15 -4.40 -2.37
C HIS A 82 2.52 -4.63 -3.00
N LEU A 83 3.25 -5.61 -2.49
CA LEU A 83 4.59 -5.97 -2.96
C LEU A 83 4.63 -7.44 -3.35
N MET A 84 5.01 -7.72 -4.59
CA MET A 84 5.41 -9.05 -5.01
C MET A 84 6.91 -9.19 -4.81
N VAL A 85 7.32 -10.17 -4.01
CA VAL A 85 8.74 -10.36 -3.70
C VAL A 85 9.17 -11.80 -3.96
N GLN A 86 10.41 -11.99 -4.33
CA GLN A 86 11.01 -13.33 -4.45
C GLN A 86 11.19 -13.95 -3.05
N PRO A 87 11.15 -15.30 -2.92
CA PRO A 87 11.23 -15.98 -1.62
C PRO A 87 12.41 -15.55 -0.74
N ASN A 88 13.60 -15.39 -1.33
CA ASN A 88 14.79 -14.96 -0.59
C ASN A 88 14.65 -13.55 -0.03
N ILE A 89 14.05 -12.64 -0.80
CA ILE A 89 13.76 -11.26 -0.37
C ILE A 89 12.68 -11.27 0.72
N ALA A 90 11.64 -12.09 0.54
CA ALA A 90 10.61 -12.26 1.57
C ALA A 90 11.22 -12.74 2.89
N GLN A 91 12.12 -13.73 2.86
CA GLN A 91 12.81 -14.21 4.05
C GLN A 91 13.59 -13.10 4.75
N MET A 92 14.35 -12.28 4.00
CA MET A 92 15.08 -11.14 4.56
C MET A 92 14.17 -10.13 5.25
N ILE A 93 13.02 -9.83 4.64
CA ILE A 93 12.03 -8.90 5.20
C ILE A 93 11.42 -9.48 6.48
N LEU A 94 10.93 -10.71 6.41
CA LEU A 94 10.21 -11.37 7.50
C LEU A 94 11.09 -11.70 8.70
N SER A 95 12.42 -11.78 8.52
CA SER A 95 13.40 -11.96 9.60
C SER A 95 14.03 -10.67 10.10
N ASN A 96 13.67 -9.51 9.55
CA ASN A 96 14.24 -8.24 9.94
C ASN A 96 13.67 -7.77 11.29
N SER A 97 14.48 -7.81 12.35
CA SER A 97 14.07 -7.46 13.72
C SER A 97 13.51 -6.04 13.82
N MET A 98 14.12 -5.07 13.14
CA MET A 98 13.65 -3.69 13.15
C MET A 98 12.23 -3.58 12.57
N LEU A 99 11.91 -4.24 11.46
CA LEU A 99 10.58 -4.22 10.85
C LEU A 99 9.54 -4.95 11.72
N ILE A 100 9.96 -6.02 12.42
CA ILE A 100 9.14 -6.76 13.39
C ILE A 100 8.81 -5.86 14.58
N GLU A 101 9.83 -5.28 15.21
CA GLU A 101 9.69 -4.44 16.41
C GLU A 101 8.91 -3.16 16.15
N GLN A 102 9.04 -2.56 14.95
CA GLN A 102 8.23 -1.42 14.52
C GLN A 102 6.77 -1.80 14.18
N GLY A 103 6.44 -3.09 14.19
CA GLY A 103 5.08 -3.57 13.93
C GLY A 103 4.62 -3.37 12.48
N LEU A 104 5.52 -3.10 11.51
CA LEU A 104 5.14 -2.98 10.11
C LEU A 104 4.63 -4.33 9.58
N LEU A 105 5.34 -5.41 9.88
CA LEU A 105 5.00 -6.75 9.40
C LEU A 105 3.68 -7.27 9.97
N SER A 106 3.32 -6.91 11.20
CA SER A 106 2.03 -7.27 11.80
C SER A 106 0.82 -6.61 11.10
N ARG A 107 1.06 -5.60 10.28
CA ARG A 107 0.07 -4.91 9.46
C ARG A 107 0.01 -5.42 8.02
N CYS A 108 0.84 -6.41 7.68
CA CYS A 108 0.94 -6.97 6.34
C CYS A 108 0.32 -8.37 6.30
N LEU A 109 -0.57 -8.61 5.34
CA LEU A 109 -1.04 -9.95 5.01
C LEU A 109 -0.03 -10.58 4.05
N CYS A 110 0.71 -11.59 4.54
CA CYS A 110 1.71 -12.30 3.75
C CYS A 110 1.12 -13.61 3.21
N VAL A 111 1.25 -13.82 1.90
CA VAL A 111 0.81 -15.05 1.24
C VAL A 111 1.95 -15.67 0.43
N TYR A 112 2.07 -16.97 0.48
CA TYR A 112 3.05 -17.75 -0.29
C TYR A 112 2.32 -18.81 -1.12
N PRO A 113 1.83 -18.46 -2.33
CA PRO A 113 1.10 -19.38 -3.17
C PRO A 113 2.03 -20.47 -3.73
N LYS A 114 1.49 -21.69 -3.91
CA LYS A 114 2.22 -22.75 -4.57
C LYS A 114 2.57 -22.36 -6.01
N SER A 115 3.84 -22.49 -6.36
CA SER A 115 4.30 -22.22 -7.72
C SER A 115 3.63 -23.16 -8.73
N THR A 116 3.15 -22.59 -9.82
CA THR A 116 2.65 -23.31 -11.00
C THR A 116 3.68 -23.36 -12.13
N ALA A 117 4.93 -22.98 -11.87
CA ALA A 117 6.00 -23.07 -12.85
C ALA A 117 6.17 -24.51 -13.33
N GLY A 118 6.40 -24.69 -14.63
CA GLY A 118 6.52 -26.01 -15.27
C GLY A 118 5.21 -26.74 -15.55
N THR A 119 4.06 -26.28 -15.02
CA THR A 119 2.75 -26.90 -15.26
C THR A 119 1.96 -26.23 -16.38
N ARG A 120 2.36 -25.03 -16.80
CA ARG A 120 1.67 -24.24 -17.83
C ARG A 120 2.11 -24.70 -19.21
N LYS A 121 1.12 -25.04 -20.05
CA LYS A 121 1.36 -25.26 -21.48
C LYS A 121 1.29 -23.91 -22.20
N TYR A 122 2.17 -23.73 -23.19
CA TYR A 122 2.10 -22.58 -24.08
C TYR A 122 0.75 -22.52 -24.80
N LYS A 123 0.09 -21.39 -24.73
CA LYS A 123 -1.12 -21.07 -25.50
C LYS A 123 -0.96 -19.67 -26.08
N SER A 124 -1.04 -19.54 -27.41
CA SER A 124 -1.14 -18.25 -28.05
C SER A 124 -2.59 -17.79 -28.05
N ILE A 125 -2.94 -16.90 -27.14
CA ILE A 125 -4.30 -16.35 -27.01
C ILE A 125 -4.19 -14.83 -27.03
N ASP A 126 -4.99 -14.19 -27.86
CA ASP A 126 -5.19 -12.76 -27.77
C ASP A 126 -6.13 -12.46 -26.60
N LEU A 127 -5.57 -11.91 -25.52
CA LEU A 127 -6.32 -11.56 -24.33
C LEU A 127 -7.08 -10.24 -24.47
N THR A 128 -6.82 -9.43 -25.49
CA THR A 128 -7.47 -8.12 -25.66
C THR A 128 -8.97 -8.27 -25.90
N GLU A 129 -9.38 -9.31 -26.61
CA GLU A 129 -10.77 -9.63 -26.93
C GLU A 129 -11.43 -10.59 -25.93
N SER A 130 -10.69 -11.03 -24.93
CA SER A 130 -11.18 -11.97 -23.92
C SER A 130 -12.24 -11.32 -23.02
N GLN A 131 -13.41 -11.92 -22.93
CA GLN A 131 -14.50 -11.44 -22.05
C GLN A 131 -14.06 -11.29 -20.58
N PRO A 132 -13.33 -12.25 -19.95
CA PRO A 132 -12.83 -12.08 -18.59
C PRO A 132 -11.88 -10.89 -18.44
N MET A 133 -11.06 -10.60 -19.43
CA MET A 133 -10.17 -9.44 -19.39
C MET A 133 -10.91 -8.11 -19.54
N ARG A 134 -11.95 -8.07 -20.35
CA ARG A 134 -12.84 -6.88 -20.42
C ARG A 134 -13.51 -6.66 -19.07
N ALA A 135 -14.15 -7.67 -18.50
CA ALA A 135 -14.80 -7.58 -17.18
C ALA A 135 -13.84 -7.13 -16.08
N TYR A 136 -12.59 -7.63 -16.10
CA TYR A 136 -11.54 -7.18 -15.17
C TYR A 136 -11.21 -5.68 -15.35
N ARG A 137 -10.99 -5.23 -16.59
CA ARG A 137 -10.70 -3.82 -16.89
C ARG A 137 -11.84 -2.90 -16.50
N ASP A 138 -13.09 -3.31 -16.81
CA ASP A 138 -14.29 -2.55 -16.46
C ASP A 138 -14.39 -2.40 -14.94
N LYS A 139 -14.13 -3.48 -14.18
CA LYS A 139 -14.17 -3.44 -12.72
C LYS A 139 -13.06 -2.56 -12.12
N ILE A 140 -11.85 -2.63 -12.64
CA ILE A 140 -10.76 -1.74 -12.23
C ILE A 140 -11.10 -0.28 -12.57
N SER A 141 -11.65 -0.03 -13.76
CA SER A 141 -12.09 1.30 -14.15
C SER A 141 -13.18 1.85 -13.22
N GLU A 142 -14.18 1.05 -12.89
CA GLU A 142 -15.22 1.41 -11.91
C GLU A 142 -14.62 1.80 -10.56
N ILE A 143 -13.70 1.00 -10.02
CA ILE A 143 -13.02 1.27 -8.75
C ILE A 143 -12.25 2.59 -8.81
N LEU A 144 -11.48 2.82 -9.88
CA LEU A 144 -10.66 4.03 -10.05
C LEU A 144 -11.49 5.30 -10.27
N HIS A 145 -12.72 5.17 -10.75
CA HIS A 145 -13.65 6.30 -10.92
C HIS A 145 -14.60 6.49 -9.72
N THR A 146 -14.52 5.64 -8.71
CA THR A 146 -15.32 5.82 -7.49
C THR A 146 -14.89 7.10 -6.78
N PRO A 147 -15.80 8.08 -6.58
CA PRO A 147 -15.45 9.34 -5.95
C PRO A 147 -15.11 9.13 -4.48
N TYR A 148 -14.16 9.91 -3.97
CA TYR A 148 -13.88 9.97 -2.55
C TYR A 148 -14.96 10.75 -1.81
N THR A 149 -15.29 10.31 -0.61
CA THR A 149 -15.99 11.17 0.34
C THR A 149 -14.93 12.03 1.03
N THR A 150 -15.04 13.34 0.86
CA THR A 150 -14.09 14.31 1.43
C THR A 150 -14.57 14.79 2.81
N GLY A 151 -13.61 15.05 3.70
CA GLY A 151 -13.82 15.63 5.02
C GLY A 151 -13.92 17.16 4.98
N ASN A 152 -13.69 17.78 6.13
CA ASN A 152 -13.84 19.23 6.32
C ASN A 152 -12.62 20.04 5.86
N THR A 153 -11.46 19.40 5.74
CA THR A 153 -10.23 20.06 5.28
C THR A 153 -9.96 19.71 3.83
N GLU A 154 -9.19 20.54 3.16
CA GLU A 154 -8.80 20.30 1.78
C GLU A 154 -8.07 18.96 1.65
N ASN A 155 -8.55 18.15 0.69
CA ASN A 155 -7.97 16.85 0.37
C ASN A 155 -7.95 15.84 1.54
N GLU A 156 -8.84 15.99 2.51
CA GLU A 156 -9.05 15.04 3.61
C GLU A 156 -10.06 13.97 3.20
N LEU A 157 -9.73 12.69 3.41
CA LEU A 157 -10.72 11.62 3.25
C LEU A 157 -11.62 11.54 4.48
N GLN A 158 -12.91 11.51 4.26
CA GLN A 158 -13.88 11.07 5.25
C GLN A 158 -13.97 9.53 5.18
N LEU A 159 -13.49 8.88 6.22
CA LEU A 159 -13.44 7.42 6.24
C LEU A 159 -14.77 6.85 6.72
N HIS A 160 -15.24 5.83 6.01
CA HIS A 160 -16.36 5.03 6.50
C HIS A 160 -15.87 4.08 7.59
N GLN A 161 -16.56 4.08 8.71
CA GLN A 161 -16.33 3.09 9.75
C GLN A 161 -17.00 1.78 9.32
N VAL A 162 -16.20 0.70 9.28
CA VAL A 162 -16.68 -0.65 9.01
C VAL A 162 -16.63 -1.43 10.32
N GLU A 163 -17.76 -1.97 10.73
CA GLU A 163 -17.85 -2.81 11.94
C GLU A 163 -17.97 -4.28 11.55
N LEU A 164 -17.43 -5.12 12.41
CA LEU A 164 -17.65 -6.57 12.30
C LEU A 164 -19.11 -6.86 12.63
N ASP A 165 -19.79 -7.64 11.80
CA ASP A 165 -21.10 -8.19 12.12
C ASP A 165 -21.02 -9.26 13.22
N SER A 166 -22.17 -9.82 13.62
CA SER A 166 -22.24 -10.80 14.71
C SER A 166 -21.40 -12.05 14.42
N ASP A 167 -21.43 -12.55 13.19
CA ASP A 167 -20.75 -13.79 12.80
C ASP A 167 -19.24 -13.57 12.72
N ALA A 168 -18.80 -12.44 12.16
CA ALA A 168 -17.40 -12.04 12.13
C ALA A 168 -16.85 -11.82 13.55
N LYS A 169 -17.65 -11.25 14.49
CA LYS A 169 -17.27 -11.11 15.90
C LYS A 169 -17.08 -12.46 16.60
N ILE A 170 -17.89 -13.48 16.26
CA ILE A 170 -17.72 -14.83 16.79
C ILE A 170 -16.41 -15.43 16.32
N ILE A 171 -16.12 -15.36 15.02
CA ILE A 171 -14.87 -15.85 14.43
C ILE A 171 -13.67 -15.13 15.06
N TRP A 172 -13.72 -13.82 15.16
CA TRP A 172 -12.66 -13.02 15.76
C TRP A 172 -12.31 -13.39 17.21
N ARG A 173 -13.31 -13.80 18.01
CA ARG A 173 -13.09 -14.18 19.42
C ARG A 173 -12.41 -15.55 19.57
N VAL A 174 -12.46 -16.39 18.55
CA VAL A 174 -11.88 -17.73 18.54
C VAL A 174 -10.48 -17.75 17.93
N PHE A 175 -10.12 -16.71 17.19
CA PHE A 175 -8.83 -16.55 16.53
C PHE A 175 -7.80 -15.94 17.49
#